data_a7c890e3a2f63c18fb8ce7f0acc7d937
#
_entry.id   a7c890e3a2f63c18fb8ce7f0acc7d937
#
_cell.length_a   1.000
_cell.length_b   1.000
_cell.length_c   1.000
_cell.angle_alpha   90.00
_cell.angle_beta   90.00
_cell.angle_gamma   90.00
#
_symmetry.space_group_name_H-M   'P 1'
#
loop_
_entity.id
_entity.type
_entity.pdbx_description
1 polymer ?
#
loop_
_entity_poly.entity_id
_entity_poly.type
_entity_poly.pdbx_seq_one_letter_code
_entity_poly.pdbx_strand_id
1 'polypeptide(L)'
;MYYYEIMQKCENYIKTNLEYPPSANELADMFGYSLYHFCHLFRAHFGVSVGEYILKCRLEHAAENIKNGMSITNAAMRAGYDTPSGFAKAFRKMYGMN
;
A
#
# COMPACT_ATOMS: atom_id res chain seq x y z
N MET A 1 -20.69 2.40 11.41
CA MET A 1 -20.92 3.33 10.35
C MET A 1 -19.74 4.27 10.14
N TYR A 2 -19.39 4.99 11.17
CA TYR A 2 -18.19 5.83 11.11
C TYR A 2 -16.97 5.04 10.71
N TYR A 3 -16.86 3.86 11.23
CA TYR A 3 -15.79 2.94 10.97
C TYR A 3 -15.63 2.66 9.47
N TYR A 4 -16.71 2.39 8.75
CA TYR A 4 -16.65 2.14 7.31
C TYR A 4 -16.15 3.38 6.55
N GLU A 5 -16.68 4.55 6.91
CA GLU A 5 -16.29 5.81 6.28
C GLU A 5 -14.82 6.12 6.56
N ILE A 6 -14.36 5.84 7.77
CA ILE A 6 -12.97 6.05 8.14
C ILE A 6 -12.06 5.14 7.32
N MET A 7 -12.45 3.88 7.14
CA MET A 7 -11.67 2.95 6.32
C MET A 7 -11.60 3.42 4.87
N GLN A 8 -12.70 3.96 4.34
CA GLN A 8 -12.70 4.53 2.99
C GLN A 8 -11.76 5.72 2.88
N LYS A 9 -11.73 6.58 3.87
CA LYS A 9 -10.81 7.72 3.89
C LYS A 9 -9.37 7.27 3.98
N CYS A 10 -9.08 6.22 4.76
CA CYS A 10 -7.75 5.65 4.85
C CYS A 10 -7.31 5.12 3.50
N GLU A 11 -8.17 4.39 2.82
CA GLU A 11 -7.87 3.85 1.51
C GLU A 11 -7.54 4.96 0.52
N ASN A 12 -8.36 5.99 0.46
CA ASN A 12 -8.13 7.12 -0.43
C ASN A 12 -6.82 7.82 -0.12
N TYR A 13 -6.54 8.03 1.17
CA TYR A 13 -5.33 8.71 1.59
C TYR A 13 -4.08 7.91 1.21
N ILE A 14 -4.12 6.61 1.42
CA ILE A 14 -3.02 5.73 1.04
C ILE A 14 -2.80 5.78 -0.48
N LYS A 15 -3.87 5.62 -1.25
CA LYS A 15 -3.77 5.55 -2.71
C LYS A 15 -3.31 6.85 -3.34
N THR A 16 -3.58 7.98 -2.71
CA THR A 16 -3.14 9.28 -3.24
C THR A 16 -1.77 9.70 -2.71
N ASN A 17 -1.15 8.90 -1.86
CA ASN A 17 0.16 9.21 -1.25
C ASN A 17 1.11 8.02 -1.29
N LEU A 18 1.09 7.27 -2.39
CA LEU A 18 1.90 6.05 -2.48
C LEU A 18 3.40 6.30 -2.50
N GLU A 19 3.83 7.48 -2.93
CA GLU A 19 5.25 7.81 -2.96
C GLU A 19 5.80 7.96 -1.54
N TYR A 20 5.01 8.60 -0.67
CA TYR A 20 5.36 8.80 0.74
C TYR A 20 4.16 8.40 1.57
N PRO A 21 3.91 7.10 1.70
CA PRO A 21 2.68 6.65 2.33
C PRO A 21 2.68 6.88 3.83
N PRO A 22 1.49 7.06 4.42
CA PRO A 22 1.40 7.24 5.86
C PRO A 22 1.70 5.93 6.58
N SER A 23 2.20 6.06 7.81
CA SER A 23 2.36 4.89 8.68
C SER A 23 1.01 4.56 9.33
N ALA A 24 0.92 3.36 9.90
CA ALA A 24 -0.27 2.98 10.65
C ALA A 24 -0.49 3.94 11.82
N ASN A 25 0.61 4.38 12.46
CA ASN A 25 0.53 5.30 13.58
C ASN A 25 -0.04 6.65 13.16
N GLU A 26 0.41 7.16 12.02
CA GLU A 26 -0.12 8.42 11.50
C GLU A 26 -1.60 8.32 11.17
N LEU A 27 -2.01 7.21 10.55
CA LEU A 27 -3.42 7.00 10.23
C LEU A 27 -4.26 6.90 11.49
N ALA A 28 -3.78 6.19 12.51
CA ALA A 28 -4.49 6.06 13.77
C ALA A 28 -4.69 7.44 14.41
N ASP A 29 -3.62 8.24 14.43
CA ASP A 29 -3.67 9.59 15.00
C ASP A 29 -4.66 10.48 14.25
N MET A 30 -4.69 10.39 12.93
CA MET A 30 -5.58 11.20 12.11
C MET A 30 -7.04 10.99 12.47
N PHE A 31 -7.41 9.79 12.85
CA PHE A 31 -8.80 9.44 13.11
C PHE A 31 -9.12 9.21 14.58
N GLY A 32 -8.16 9.53 15.46
CA GLY A 32 -8.42 9.49 16.90
C GLY A 32 -8.44 8.11 17.52
N TYR A 33 -7.78 7.15 16.89
CA TYR A 33 -7.68 5.79 17.42
C TYR A 33 -6.32 5.56 18.06
N SER A 34 -6.27 4.62 19.03
CA SER A 34 -4.99 4.08 19.45
C SER A 34 -4.43 3.25 18.29
N LEU A 35 -3.11 3.09 18.26
CA LEU A 35 -2.49 2.28 17.22
C LEU A 35 -3.04 0.86 17.20
N TYR A 36 -3.15 0.25 18.38
CA TYR A 36 -3.65 -1.12 18.52
C TYR A 36 -5.06 -1.25 17.94
N HIS A 37 -5.95 -0.36 18.36
CA HIS A 37 -7.35 -0.41 17.92
C HIS A 37 -7.45 -0.16 16.41
N PHE A 38 -6.70 0.80 15.91
CA PHE A 38 -6.70 1.11 14.48
C PHE A 38 -6.25 -0.09 13.64
N CYS A 39 -5.14 -0.72 14.03
CA CYS A 39 -4.62 -1.87 13.30
C CYS A 39 -5.62 -3.03 13.30
N HIS A 40 -6.31 -3.21 14.41
CA HIS A 40 -7.35 -4.23 14.51
C HIS A 40 -8.49 -3.98 13.52
N LEU A 41 -8.97 -2.73 13.50
CA LEU A 41 -10.05 -2.34 12.59
C LEU A 41 -9.62 -2.45 11.13
N PHE A 42 -8.40 -2.01 10.84
CA PHE A 42 -7.89 -2.03 9.47
C PHE A 42 -7.81 -3.47 8.95
N ARG A 43 -7.22 -4.36 9.73
CA ARG A 43 -7.09 -5.77 9.32
C ARG A 43 -8.46 -6.43 9.21
N ALA A 44 -9.39 -6.10 10.11
CA ALA A 44 -10.74 -6.65 10.04
C ALA A 44 -11.46 -6.23 8.76
N HIS A 45 -11.22 -4.99 8.32
CA HIS A 45 -11.89 -4.45 7.14
C HIS A 45 -11.22 -4.89 5.84
N PHE A 46 -9.90 -4.79 5.76
CA PHE A 46 -9.16 -5.04 4.52
C PHE A 46 -8.56 -6.44 4.43
N GLY A 47 -8.55 -7.19 5.52
CA GLY A 47 -8.00 -8.54 5.53
C GLY A 47 -6.48 -8.62 5.59
N VAL A 48 -5.79 -7.48 5.57
CA VAL A 48 -4.33 -7.39 5.61
C VAL A 48 -3.93 -6.22 6.49
N SER A 49 -2.66 -6.18 6.88
CA SER A 49 -2.14 -5.06 7.67
C SER A 49 -2.00 -3.82 6.80
N VAL A 50 -1.82 -2.66 7.44
CA VAL A 50 -1.59 -1.40 6.74
C VAL A 50 -0.37 -1.52 5.82
N GLY A 51 0.74 -2.10 6.32
CA GLY A 51 1.94 -2.25 5.52
C GLY A 51 1.73 -3.15 4.31
N GLU A 52 1.04 -4.25 4.51
CA GLU A 52 0.73 -5.17 3.40
C GLU A 52 -0.16 -4.51 2.37
N TYR A 53 -1.12 -3.72 2.83
CA TYR A 53 -2.03 -3.01 1.94
C TYR A 53 -1.28 -1.99 1.09
N ILE A 54 -0.39 -1.21 1.72
CA ILE A 54 0.41 -0.22 1.02
C ILE A 54 1.31 -0.90 -0.02
N LEU A 55 1.93 -2.00 0.34
CA LEU A 55 2.78 -2.76 -0.58
C LEU A 55 1.99 -3.22 -1.79
N LYS A 56 0.82 -3.77 -1.55
CA LYS A 56 -0.05 -4.22 -2.64
C LYS A 56 -0.41 -3.06 -3.58
N CYS A 57 -0.79 -1.91 -3.02
CA CYS A 57 -1.13 -0.74 -3.83
C CYS A 57 0.06 -0.26 -4.65
N ARG A 58 1.27 -0.27 -4.07
CA ARG A 58 2.48 0.14 -4.77
C ARG A 58 2.80 -0.79 -5.94
N LEU A 59 2.65 -2.08 -5.72
CA LEU A 59 2.91 -3.06 -6.79
C LEU A 59 1.87 -2.96 -7.91
N GLU A 60 0.61 -2.76 -7.54
CA GLU A 60 -0.45 -2.56 -8.53
C GLU A 60 -0.21 -1.29 -9.35
N HIS A 61 0.20 -0.23 -8.69
CA HIS A 61 0.51 1.03 -9.36
C HIS A 61 1.71 0.86 -10.30
N ALA A 62 2.72 0.11 -9.86
CA ALA A 62 3.90 -0.16 -10.68
C ALA A 62 3.52 -0.96 -11.93
N ALA A 63 2.64 -1.95 -11.78
CA ALA A 63 2.16 -2.74 -12.90
C ALA A 63 1.45 -1.85 -13.93
N GLU A 64 0.63 -0.93 -13.46
CA GLU A 64 -0.06 0.02 -14.32
C GLU A 64 0.94 0.91 -15.06
N ASN A 65 1.94 1.41 -14.34
CA ASN A 65 2.98 2.25 -14.95
C ASN A 65 3.75 1.52 -16.03
N ILE A 66 4.09 0.26 -15.78
CA ILE A 66 4.80 -0.55 -16.78
C ILE A 66 3.93 -0.78 -18.00
N LYS A 67 2.67 -1.08 -17.77
CA LYS A 67 1.71 -1.26 -18.85
C LYS A 67 1.61 -0.02 -19.74
N ASN A 68 1.74 1.15 -19.12
CA ASN A 68 1.65 2.44 -19.81
C ASN A 68 3.00 2.92 -20.35
N GLY A 69 4.01 2.07 -20.38
CA GLY A 69 5.28 2.37 -21.03
C GLY A 69 6.44 2.72 -20.14
N MET A 70 6.25 2.76 -18.82
CA MET A 70 7.36 3.04 -17.91
C MET A 70 8.31 1.85 -17.87
N SER A 71 9.61 2.13 -17.78
CA SER A 71 10.60 1.06 -17.65
C SER A 71 10.43 0.33 -16.32
N ILE A 72 10.83 -0.92 -16.28
CA ILE A 72 10.76 -1.72 -15.05
C ILE A 72 11.61 -1.07 -13.97
N THR A 73 12.79 -0.57 -14.32
CA THR A 73 13.67 0.09 -13.36
C THR A 73 13.00 1.31 -12.73
N ASN A 74 12.39 2.16 -13.55
CA ASN A 74 11.72 3.35 -13.01
C ASN A 74 10.49 2.99 -12.19
N ALA A 75 9.73 2.01 -12.63
CA ALA A 75 8.55 1.57 -11.88
C ALA A 75 8.95 0.99 -10.52
N ALA A 76 10.05 0.23 -10.48
CA ALA A 76 10.56 -0.34 -9.24
C ALA A 76 10.96 0.77 -8.27
N MET A 77 11.67 1.79 -8.74
CA MET A 77 12.09 2.89 -7.90
C MET A 77 10.89 3.66 -7.35
N ARG A 78 9.90 3.91 -8.19
CA ARG A 78 8.69 4.59 -7.75
C ARG A 78 7.92 3.79 -6.72
N ALA A 79 8.00 2.46 -6.79
CA ALA A 79 7.36 1.58 -5.83
C ALA A 79 8.14 1.46 -4.52
N GLY A 80 9.30 2.14 -4.42
CA GLY A 80 10.08 2.19 -3.19
C GLY A 80 11.13 1.11 -3.08
N TYR A 81 11.49 0.46 -4.18
CA TYR A 81 12.52 -0.57 -4.19
C TYR A 81 13.85 0.00 -4.63
N ASP A 82 14.91 -0.40 -3.94
CA ASP A 82 16.27 0.06 -4.24
C ASP A 82 16.84 -0.61 -5.49
N THR A 83 16.35 -1.82 -5.79
CA THR A 83 16.85 -2.57 -6.94
C THR A 83 15.72 -3.18 -7.73
N PRO A 84 15.88 -3.32 -9.06
CA PRO A 84 14.89 -4.02 -9.88
C PRO A 84 14.70 -5.48 -9.45
N SER A 85 15.78 -6.10 -8.94
CA SER A 85 15.72 -7.48 -8.47
C SER A 85 14.75 -7.65 -7.29
N GLY A 86 14.84 -6.75 -6.31
CA GLY A 86 13.93 -6.79 -5.16
C GLY A 86 12.49 -6.58 -5.57
N PHE A 87 12.28 -5.65 -6.50
CA PHE A 87 10.95 -5.38 -7.03
C PHE A 87 10.40 -6.61 -7.76
N ALA A 88 11.20 -7.21 -8.64
CA ALA A 88 10.77 -8.37 -9.42
C ALA A 88 10.37 -9.53 -8.51
N LYS A 89 11.13 -9.75 -7.44
CA LYS A 89 10.84 -10.81 -6.48
C LYS A 89 9.49 -10.57 -5.81
N ALA A 90 9.25 -9.33 -5.35
CA ALA A 90 8.00 -8.98 -4.70
C ALA A 90 6.82 -9.09 -5.66
N PHE A 91 7.02 -8.64 -6.89
CA PHE A 91 6.01 -8.66 -7.92
C PHE A 91 5.59 -10.10 -8.25
N ARG A 92 6.58 -10.99 -8.43
CA ARG A 92 6.30 -12.39 -8.71
C ARG A 92 5.56 -13.06 -7.55
N LYS A 93 5.97 -12.72 -6.33
CA LYS A 93 5.32 -13.28 -5.15
C LYS A 93 3.85 -12.86 -5.07
N MET A 94 3.58 -11.59 -5.34
CA MET A 94 2.22 -11.06 -5.26
C MET A 94 1.30 -11.66 -6.33
N TYR A 95 1.80 -11.79 -7.56
CA TYR A 95 0.99 -12.27 -8.68
C TYR A 95 1.13 -13.76 -8.93
N GLY A 96 1.84 -14.47 -8.07
CA GLY A 96 1.97 -15.92 -8.18
C GLY A 96 2.77 -16.41 -9.39
N MET A 97 3.65 -15.56 -9.93
CA MET A 97 4.53 -15.92 -11.04
C MET A 97 5.89 -16.40 -10.54
N ASN A 98 6.51 -17.24 -11.33
CA ASN A 98 7.86 -17.74 -11.02
C ASN A 98 8.94 -16.98 -11.76
#